data_d0900c59745c539fed09fdbcb88c9927
#
_entry.id   d0900c59745c539fed09fdbcb88c9927
#
_cell.length_a   1.000
_cell.length_b   1.000
_cell.length_c   1.000
_cell.angle_alpha   90.00
_cell.angle_beta   90.00
_cell.angle_gamma   90.00
#
_symmetry.space_group_name_H-M   'P 1'
#
loop_
_entity.id
_entity.type
_entity.pdbx_description
1 polymer ?
#
loop_
_entity_poly.entity_id
_entity_poly.type
_entity_poly.pdbx_seq_one_letter_code
_entity_poly.pdbx_strand_id
1 'polypeptide(L)'
;VITVDETSLLEAVLAEMQRRRIHVALVKDARGTWTGFLTLEDVIEEIVGTIRDEFEDEEPVHLADALLEDRVHLNIEAESTIEAVRKALSQMKPESLPIPRDEVIRAVEERERLIETYLGRHLGMPHARLHGLQKAIVLVIRSEGGIPYRGTTERAHLLFVLLTPTGQPRVHQRLQAVIATLLDESEFIPERLRTASSASEVLEILRTGEQATLD
;
A
#
# COMPACT_ATOMS: atom_id res chain seq x y z
N VAL A 1 -26.65 0.67 22.28
CA VAL A 1 -27.28 -0.54 21.71
C VAL A 1 -28.78 -0.23 21.55
N ILE A 2 -29.38 -0.55 20.40
CA ILE A 2 -30.83 -0.51 20.17
C ILE A 2 -31.41 -1.92 20.25
N THR A 3 -32.70 -2.01 20.41
CA THR A 3 -33.44 -3.27 20.36
C THR A 3 -34.35 -3.25 19.14
N VAL A 4 -34.32 -4.35 18.39
CA VAL A 4 -35.16 -4.56 17.20
C VAL A 4 -35.92 -5.88 17.32
N ASP A 5 -37.06 -5.98 16.65
CA ASP A 5 -37.80 -7.22 16.55
C ASP A 5 -37.22 -8.08 15.37
N GLU A 6 -37.25 -9.40 15.52
CA GLU A 6 -36.75 -10.33 14.48
C GLU A 6 -37.49 -10.21 13.13
N THR A 7 -38.66 -9.56 13.13
CA THR A 7 -39.47 -9.28 11.94
C THR A 7 -39.24 -7.89 11.35
N SER A 8 -38.32 -7.11 11.94
CA SER A 8 -38.00 -5.78 11.42
C SER A 8 -37.36 -5.85 10.05
N LEU A 9 -37.74 -4.92 9.16
CA LEU A 9 -37.07 -4.81 7.85
C LEU A 9 -35.65 -4.32 8.04
N LEU A 10 -34.68 -4.96 7.36
CA LEU A 10 -33.25 -4.64 7.49
C LEU A 10 -32.92 -3.22 7.10
N GLU A 11 -33.59 -2.66 6.06
CA GLU A 11 -33.40 -1.28 5.65
C GLU A 11 -33.80 -0.28 6.74
N ALA A 12 -34.89 -0.59 7.50
CA ALA A 12 -35.30 0.24 8.62
C ALA A 12 -34.33 0.15 9.80
N VAL A 13 -33.80 -1.05 10.05
CA VAL A 13 -32.75 -1.28 11.05
C VAL A 13 -31.49 -0.52 10.68
N LEU A 14 -31.04 -0.60 9.41
CA LEU A 14 -29.88 0.12 8.91
C LEU A 14 -30.02 1.64 9.11
N ALA A 15 -31.15 2.20 8.70
CA ALA A 15 -31.42 3.63 8.84
C ALA A 15 -31.37 4.08 10.30
N GLU A 16 -31.91 3.28 11.23
CA GLU A 16 -31.90 3.57 12.67
C GLU A 16 -30.47 3.46 13.25
N MET A 17 -29.71 2.43 12.88
CA MET A 17 -28.32 2.26 13.28
C MET A 17 -27.45 3.44 12.81
N GLN A 18 -27.60 3.87 11.56
CA GLN A 18 -26.89 5.02 10.99
C GLN A 18 -27.28 6.32 11.70
N ARG A 19 -28.59 6.56 11.88
CA ARG A 19 -29.10 7.77 12.56
C ARG A 19 -28.56 7.91 13.98
N ARG A 20 -28.45 6.80 14.71
CA ARG A 20 -27.98 6.78 16.10
C ARG A 20 -26.47 6.53 16.21
N ARG A 21 -25.75 6.30 15.10
CA ARG A 21 -24.32 5.92 15.07
C ARG A 21 -24.03 4.71 15.96
N ILE A 22 -24.86 3.67 15.83
CA ILE A 22 -24.79 2.43 16.60
C ILE A 22 -24.42 1.30 15.65
N HIS A 23 -23.48 0.44 16.05
CA HIS A 23 -22.99 -0.68 15.25
C HIS A 23 -23.54 -2.05 15.69
N VAL A 24 -24.31 -2.10 16.79
CA VAL A 24 -24.86 -3.36 17.34
C VAL A 24 -26.30 -3.14 17.80
N ALA A 25 -27.19 -4.02 17.39
CA ALA A 25 -28.57 -4.13 17.85
C ALA A 25 -28.79 -5.47 18.56
N LEU A 26 -29.66 -5.46 19.60
CA LEU A 26 -30.16 -6.69 20.20
C LEU A 26 -31.47 -7.08 19.53
N VAL A 27 -31.62 -8.38 19.20
CA VAL A 27 -32.81 -8.91 18.54
C VAL A 27 -33.68 -9.67 19.53
N LYS A 28 -34.99 -9.47 19.44
CA LYS A 28 -35.99 -10.19 20.27
C LYS A 28 -37.12 -10.73 19.39
N ASP A 29 -37.69 -11.82 19.85
CA ASP A 29 -38.88 -12.41 19.24
C ASP A 29 -40.16 -11.66 19.64
N ALA A 30 -41.30 -12.08 19.09
CA ALA A 30 -42.64 -11.54 19.39
C ALA A 30 -43.05 -11.72 20.86
N ARG A 31 -42.40 -12.58 21.61
CA ARG A 31 -42.65 -12.83 23.05
C ARG A 31 -41.74 -11.97 23.94
N GLY A 32 -40.85 -11.18 23.32
CA GLY A 32 -39.90 -10.34 24.05
C GLY A 32 -38.63 -11.09 24.50
N THR A 33 -38.42 -12.34 24.07
CA THR A 33 -37.23 -13.13 24.39
C THR A 33 -36.10 -12.71 23.49
N TRP A 34 -34.91 -12.55 24.05
CA TRP A 34 -33.70 -12.24 23.30
C TRP A 34 -33.28 -13.43 22.42
N THR A 35 -33.21 -13.22 21.12
CA THR A 35 -32.84 -14.25 20.12
C THR A 35 -31.42 -14.10 19.61
N GLY A 36 -30.81 -12.92 19.79
CA GLY A 36 -29.44 -12.70 19.37
C GLY A 36 -29.06 -11.23 19.33
N PHE A 37 -28.00 -10.96 18.61
CA PHE A 37 -27.55 -9.61 18.26
C PHE A 37 -27.31 -9.53 16.77
N LEU A 38 -27.33 -8.33 16.23
CA LEU A 38 -27.13 -8.01 14.83
C LEU A 38 -26.12 -6.87 14.75
N THR A 39 -25.10 -7.03 13.94
CA THR A 39 -24.12 -5.96 13.69
C THR A 39 -24.50 -5.12 12.47
N LEU A 40 -23.92 -3.94 12.33
CA LEU A 40 -24.07 -3.10 11.14
C LEU A 40 -23.52 -3.82 9.91
N GLU A 41 -22.42 -4.55 10.08
CA GLU A 41 -21.78 -5.36 9.06
C GLU A 41 -22.73 -6.44 8.54
N ASP A 42 -23.40 -7.19 9.44
CA ASP A 42 -24.38 -8.23 9.07
C ASP A 42 -25.53 -7.65 8.24
N VAL A 43 -26.02 -6.47 8.64
CA VAL A 43 -27.11 -5.77 7.93
C VAL A 43 -26.67 -5.35 6.53
N ILE A 44 -25.45 -4.80 6.41
CA ILE A 44 -24.90 -4.38 5.11
C ILE A 44 -24.69 -5.61 4.23
N GLU A 45 -24.13 -6.69 4.77
CA GLU A 45 -23.90 -7.93 4.05
C GLU A 45 -25.19 -8.53 3.49
N GLU A 46 -26.28 -8.52 4.26
CA GLU A 46 -27.57 -9.06 3.80
C GLU A 46 -28.25 -8.16 2.75
N ILE A 47 -28.15 -6.84 2.87
CA ILE A 47 -28.75 -5.89 1.90
C ILE A 47 -27.97 -5.84 0.59
N VAL A 48 -26.65 -5.86 0.65
CA VAL A 48 -25.76 -5.77 -0.52
C VAL A 48 -25.56 -7.16 -1.14
N GLY A 49 -25.97 -8.23 -0.45
CA GLY A 49 -25.58 -9.61 -0.69
C GLY A 49 -24.18 -9.83 -0.12
N THR A 50 -23.76 -11.08 -0.08
CA THR A 50 -22.35 -11.37 0.18
C THR A 50 -21.57 -10.47 -0.76
N ILE A 51 -20.87 -9.49 -0.23
CA ILE A 51 -19.84 -8.80 -0.98
C ILE A 51 -18.82 -9.92 -1.23
N ARG A 52 -19.13 -10.76 -2.22
CA ARG A 52 -18.09 -11.53 -2.86
C ARG A 52 -17.19 -10.45 -3.36
N ASP A 53 -16.02 -10.43 -2.77
CA ASP A 53 -14.93 -9.64 -3.31
C ASP A 53 -14.92 -10.05 -4.79
N GLU A 54 -15.51 -9.23 -5.70
CA GLU A 54 -15.52 -9.47 -7.14
C GLU A 54 -14.09 -9.66 -7.68
N PHE A 55 -13.15 -9.74 -6.77
CA PHE A 55 -11.72 -9.73 -6.90
C PHE A 55 -11.02 -10.94 -6.28
N GLU A 56 -11.78 -11.97 -5.83
CA GLU A 56 -11.18 -13.28 -5.51
C GLU A 56 -10.55 -13.94 -6.75
N ASP A 57 -10.90 -13.46 -7.96
CA ASP A 57 -10.32 -13.91 -9.24
C ASP A 57 -9.19 -13.00 -9.76
N GLU A 58 -8.84 -11.89 -9.09
CA GLU A 58 -7.66 -11.12 -9.47
C GLU A 58 -6.40 -11.84 -9.01
N GLU A 59 -5.52 -12.14 -9.99
CA GLU A 59 -4.19 -12.71 -9.70
C GLU A 59 -3.50 -11.93 -8.57
N PRO A 60 -2.92 -12.62 -7.60
CA PRO A 60 -2.23 -11.97 -6.49
C PRO A 60 -1.12 -11.06 -7.02
N VAL A 61 -1.18 -9.78 -6.65
CA VAL A 61 -0.14 -8.81 -7.02
C VAL A 61 1.09 -9.08 -6.17
N HIS A 62 2.16 -9.53 -6.81
CA HIS A 62 3.44 -9.76 -6.18
C HIS A 62 4.37 -8.55 -6.37
N LEU A 63 5.12 -8.22 -5.33
CA LEU A 63 6.16 -7.19 -5.41
C LEU A 63 7.19 -7.55 -6.50
N ALA A 64 7.48 -8.85 -6.63
CA ALA A 64 8.39 -9.38 -7.64
C ALA A 64 8.00 -9.01 -9.08
N ASP A 65 6.69 -8.86 -9.39
CA ASP A 65 6.20 -8.50 -10.72
C ASP A 65 6.40 -7.02 -11.07
N ALA A 66 6.49 -6.18 -10.04
CA ALA A 66 6.73 -4.74 -10.16
C ALA A 66 8.22 -4.36 -10.19
N LEU A 67 9.11 -5.32 -9.90
CA LEU A 67 10.55 -5.14 -9.78
C LEU A 67 11.29 -5.69 -11.00
N LEU A 68 12.21 -4.90 -11.54
CA LEU A 68 13.17 -5.29 -12.58
C LEU A 68 14.57 -4.79 -12.19
N GLU A 69 15.63 -5.38 -12.75
CA GLU A 69 17.02 -4.99 -12.42
C GLU A 69 17.30 -3.50 -12.70
N ASP A 70 16.77 -2.96 -13.78
CA ASP A 70 16.94 -1.55 -14.15
C ASP A 70 16.10 -0.57 -13.30
N ARG A 71 15.36 -1.07 -12.33
CA ARG A 71 14.60 -0.33 -11.31
C ARG A 71 15.30 -0.32 -9.95
N VAL A 72 16.49 -0.95 -9.84
CA VAL A 72 17.29 -0.99 -8.62
C VAL A 72 18.53 -0.11 -8.79
N HIS A 73 18.63 0.92 -7.95
CA HIS A 73 19.67 1.95 -8.02
C HIS A 73 20.43 2.00 -6.69
N LEU A 74 21.65 1.48 -6.65
CA LEU A 74 22.39 1.24 -5.40
C LEU A 74 23.27 2.40 -4.93
N ASN A 75 23.49 3.40 -5.77
CA ASN A 75 24.43 4.49 -5.46
C ASN A 75 23.85 5.83 -5.90
N ILE A 76 22.70 6.20 -5.31
CA ILE A 76 22.06 7.49 -5.57
C ILE A 76 22.33 8.42 -4.38
N GLU A 77 23.14 9.44 -4.58
CA GLU A 77 23.28 10.53 -3.63
C GLU A 77 22.40 11.71 -4.05
N ALA A 78 21.60 12.24 -3.12
CA ALA A 78 20.65 13.32 -3.39
C ALA A 78 20.36 14.16 -2.14
N GLU A 79 20.05 15.42 -2.36
CA GLU A 79 19.69 16.38 -1.30
C GLU A 79 18.18 16.45 -1.04
N SER A 80 17.38 15.64 -1.76
CA SER A 80 15.95 15.46 -1.55
C SER A 80 15.42 14.17 -2.16
N THR A 81 14.26 13.72 -1.66
CA THR A 81 13.53 12.58 -2.22
C THR A 81 13.25 12.75 -3.71
N ILE A 82 12.83 13.94 -4.14
CA ILE A 82 12.51 14.21 -5.54
C ILE A 82 13.75 14.18 -6.44
N GLU A 83 14.88 14.65 -5.95
CA GLU A 83 16.15 14.56 -6.67
C GLU A 83 16.57 13.09 -6.81
N ALA A 84 16.44 12.29 -5.76
CA ALA A 84 16.74 10.86 -5.81
C ALA A 84 15.86 10.12 -6.84
N VAL A 85 14.56 10.38 -6.84
CA VAL A 85 13.61 9.84 -7.82
C VAL A 85 14.00 10.27 -9.24
N ARG A 86 14.32 11.53 -9.46
CA ARG A 86 14.76 12.07 -10.76
C ARG A 86 16.02 11.36 -11.27
N LYS A 87 17.02 11.19 -10.41
CA LYS A 87 18.28 10.49 -10.75
C LYS A 87 18.02 9.02 -11.10
N ALA A 88 17.21 8.32 -10.29
CA ALA A 88 16.84 6.94 -10.55
C ALA A 88 16.10 6.78 -11.89
N LEU A 89 15.07 7.59 -12.14
CA LEU A 89 14.33 7.57 -13.40
C LEU A 89 15.21 7.88 -14.62
N SER A 90 16.25 8.72 -14.46
CA SER A 90 17.17 9.04 -15.55
C SER A 90 18.04 7.85 -15.97
N GLN A 91 18.30 6.91 -15.07
CA GLN A 91 19.09 5.70 -15.29
C GLN A 91 18.27 4.53 -15.84
N MET A 92 16.93 4.60 -15.74
CA MET A 92 16.05 3.57 -16.31
C MET A 92 16.07 3.62 -17.85
N LYS A 93 15.90 2.44 -18.45
CA LYS A 93 15.69 2.34 -19.89
C LYS A 93 14.38 3.01 -20.29
N PRO A 94 14.29 3.66 -21.46
CA PRO A 94 13.05 4.31 -21.89
C PRO A 94 11.86 3.36 -21.98
N GLU A 95 12.08 2.12 -22.39
CA GLU A 95 11.05 1.08 -22.52
C GLU A 95 10.52 0.57 -21.17
N SER A 96 11.26 0.78 -20.08
CA SER A 96 10.86 0.34 -18.74
C SER A 96 9.90 1.31 -18.02
N LEU A 97 9.70 2.50 -18.61
CA LEU A 97 8.79 3.51 -18.09
C LEU A 97 7.87 4.00 -19.23
N PRO A 98 6.62 3.49 -19.31
CA PRO A 98 5.72 3.76 -20.44
C PRO A 98 5.08 5.16 -20.42
N ILE A 99 5.43 6.00 -19.46
CA ILE A 99 4.94 7.37 -19.29
C ILE A 99 6.10 8.37 -19.19
N PRO A 100 5.90 9.66 -19.51
CA PRO A 100 6.94 10.66 -19.43
C PRO A 100 7.51 10.80 -18.01
N ARG A 101 8.85 10.83 -17.90
CA ARG A 101 9.55 10.97 -16.61
C ARG A 101 9.10 12.21 -15.81
N ASP A 102 8.89 13.32 -16.49
CA ASP A 102 8.47 14.58 -15.86
C ASP A 102 7.06 14.48 -15.25
N GLU A 103 6.19 13.65 -15.82
CA GLU A 103 4.87 13.37 -15.26
C GLU A 103 5.00 12.58 -13.95
N VAL A 104 5.84 11.55 -13.93
CA VAL A 104 6.13 10.78 -12.71
C VAL A 104 6.70 11.69 -11.63
N ILE A 105 7.70 12.50 -11.96
CA ILE A 105 8.36 13.40 -11.01
C ILE A 105 7.35 14.38 -10.40
N ARG A 106 6.49 15.00 -11.23
CA ARG A 106 5.44 15.91 -10.74
C ARG A 106 4.47 15.21 -9.81
N ALA A 107 3.99 14.02 -10.18
CA ALA A 107 3.03 13.28 -9.37
C ALA A 107 3.62 12.86 -8.00
N VAL A 108 4.86 12.40 -7.97
CA VAL A 108 5.56 12.07 -6.72
C VAL A 108 5.79 13.34 -5.89
N GLU A 109 6.22 14.44 -6.51
CA GLU A 109 6.42 15.72 -5.82
C GLU A 109 5.13 16.27 -5.21
N GLU A 110 4.02 16.24 -5.93
CA GLU A 110 2.70 16.65 -5.43
C GLU A 110 2.29 15.82 -4.23
N ARG A 111 2.53 14.50 -4.28
CA ARG A 111 2.22 13.59 -3.18
C ARG A 111 3.09 13.85 -1.95
N GLU A 112 4.40 14.03 -2.13
CA GLU A 112 5.36 14.31 -1.05
C GLU A 112 5.12 15.68 -0.38
N ARG A 113 4.59 16.66 -1.11
CA ARG A 113 4.21 17.97 -0.54
C ARG A 113 3.07 17.89 0.45
N LEU A 114 2.16 16.93 0.30
CA LEU A 114 1.02 16.75 1.21
C LEU A 114 1.49 16.19 2.56
N ILE A 115 2.18 15.07 2.53
CA ILE A 115 2.77 14.41 3.69
C ILE A 115 3.98 13.65 3.19
N GLU A 116 5.14 13.91 3.76
CA GLU A 116 6.36 13.17 3.46
C GLU A 116 6.22 11.70 3.86
N THR A 117 6.78 10.83 3.04
CA THR A 117 6.62 9.38 3.15
C THR A 117 7.81 8.71 3.85
N TYR A 118 8.40 9.37 4.83
CA TYR A 118 9.41 8.77 5.69
C TYR A 118 8.74 7.79 6.66
N LEU A 119 9.22 6.55 6.68
CA LEU A 119 8.65 5.47 7.49
C LEU A 119 9.40 5.26 8.83
N GLY A 120 10.48 6.03 9.09
CA GLY A 120 11.40 5.73 10.16
C GLY A 120 12.43 4.67 9.75
N ARG A 121 13.35 4.32 10.68
CA ARG A 121 14.35 3.26 10.49
C ARG A 121 15.18 3.41 9.20
N HIS A 122 15.44 4.65 8.78
CA HIS A 122 16.17 4.99 7.55
C HIS A 122 15.48 4.56 6.24
N LEU A 123 14.14 4.45 6.25
CA LEU A 123 13.33 4.01 5.12
C LEU A 123 12.39 5.11 4.66
N GLY A 124 12.16 5.20 3.37
CA GLY A 124 11.14 6.05 2.76
C GLY A 124 10.37 5.31 1.68
N MET A 125 9.10 5.71 1.47
CA MET A 125 8.24 5.10 0.46
C MET A 125 7.51 6.16 -0.37
N PRO A 126 8.24 6.99 -1.14
CA PRO A 126 7.60 7.92 -2.06
C PRO A 126 6.73 7.17 -3.06
N HIS A 127 5.52 7.69 -3.32
CA HIS A 127 4.58 6.99 -4.19
C HIS A 127 3.70 7.94 -4.96
N ALA A 128 3.19 7.46 -6.10
CA ALA A 128 2.19 8.18 -6.90
C ALA A 128 1.27 7.21 -7.63
N ARG A 129 0.03 7.67 -7.88
CA ARG A 129 -0.89 7.01 -8.80
C ARG A 129 -0.89 7.77 -10.12
N LEU A 130 -0.73 7.05 -11.23
CA LEU A 130 -0.44 7.64 -12.52
C LEU A 130 -1.46 7.19 -13.57
N HIS A 131 -1.94 8.14 -14.34
CA HIS A 131 -2.74 7.86 -15.53
C HIS A 131 -1.85 7.26 -16.62
N GLY A 132 -2.41 6.36 -17.43
CA GLY A 132 -1.66 5.72 -18.53
C GLY A 132 -0.72 4.60 -18.12
N LEU A 133 -0.42 4.44 -16.84
CA LEU A 133 0.30 3.27 -16.34
C LEU A 133 -0.64 2.07 -16.32
N GLN A 134 -0.20 0.93 -16.88
CA GLN A 134 -0.99 -0.30 -16.94
C GLN A 134 -0.65 -1.29 -15.82
N LYS A 135 0.62 -1.30 -15.40
CA LYS A 135 1.14 -2.17 -14.35
C LYS A 135 1.91 -1.36 -13.33
N ALA A 136 1.92 -1.82 -12.09
CA ALA A 136 2.73 -1.21 -11.05
C ALA A 136 4.22 -1.28 -11.37
N ILE A 137 4.93 -0.25 -10.95
CA ILE A 137 6.39 -0.14 -11.04
C ILE A 137 6.91 0.19 -9.65
N VAL A 138 7.87 -0.57 -9.17
CA VAL A 138 8.58 -0.28 -7.92
C VAL A 138 10.05 -0.03 -8.23
N LEU A 139 10.58 1.12 -7.79
CA LEU A 139 12.01 1.36 -7.81
C LEU A 139 12.56 1.18 -6.40
N VAL A 140 13.73 0.59 -6.31
CA VAL A 140 14.52 0.54 -5.08
C VAL A 140 15.71 1.45 -5.24
N ILE A 141 15.84 2.42 -4.35
CA ILE A 141 16.94 3.39 -4.35
C ILE A 141 17.70 3.23 -3.04
N ARG A 142 19.02 3.05 -3.14
CA ARG A 142 19.92 3.09 -1.99
C ARG A 142 20.82 4.32 -2.08
N SER A 143 20.98 5.01 -0.95
CA SER A 143 21.90 6.12 -0.77
C SER A 143 22.80 5.83 0.42
N GLU A 144 24.11 5.85 0.22
CA GLU A 144 25.08 5.62 1.30
C GLU A 144 25.09 6.81 2.27
N GLY A 145 25.07 8.03 1.76
CA GLY A 145 24.98 9.26 2.56
C GLY A 145 23.60 9.52 3.15
N GLY A 146 22.60 8.76 2.69
CA GLY A 146 21.19 8.93 3.05
C GLY A 146 20.55 10.17 2.43
N ILE A 147 19.25 10.15 2.28
CA ILE A 147 18.43 11.23 1.71
C ILE A 147 17.69 11.94 2.84
N PRO A 148 17.82 13.28 2.97
CA PRO A 148 17.16 14.00 4.04
C PRO A 148 15.64 14.07 3.83
N TYR A 149 14.90 14.07 4.95
CA TYR A 149 13.48 14.31 5.03
C TYR A 149 13.20 15.49 5.96
N ARG A 150 12.13 16.26 5.71
CA ARG A 150 11.74 17.37 6.56
C ARG A 150 11.19 16.84 7.89
N GLY A 151 11.34 17.62 8.95
CA GLY A 151 10.78 17.28 10.25
C GLY A 151 11.49 16.15 11.00
N THR A 152 12.57 15.60 10.45
CA THR A 152 13.43 14.64 11.14
C THR A 152 14.91 14.96 10.89
N THR A 153 15.75 14.56 11.84
CA THR A 153 17.22 14.57 11.66
C THR A 153 17.75 13.28 11.03
N GLU A 154 16.90 12.27 10.95
CA GLU A 154 17.24 10.99 10.32
C GLU A 154 17.24 11.12 8.79
N ARG A 155 18.02 10.29 8.15
CA ARG A 155 18.13 10.23 6.69
C ARG A 155 17.66 8.86 6.19
N ALA A 156 16.96 8.83 5.05
CA ALA A 156 16.56 7.58 4.43
C ALA A 156 17.71 6.99 3.60
N HIS A 157 18.16 5.80 3.94
CA HIS A 157 19.17 5.07 3.19
C HIS A 157 18.59 4.14 2.13
N LEU A 158 17.30 3.81 2.26
CA LEU A 158 16.54 3.02 1.28
C LEU A 158 15.22 3.74 0.97
N LEU A 159 14.92 3.89 -0.31
CA LEU A 159 13.62 4.33 -0.80
C LEU A 159 12.98 3.25 -1.65
N PHE A 160 11.70 3.00 -1.42
CA PHE A 160 10.83 2.23 -2.29
C PHE A 160 9.88 3.18 -3.01
N VAL A 161 10.16 3.50 -4.27
CA VAL A 161 9.31 4.38 -5.06
C VAL A 161 8.20 3.57 -5.70
N LEU A 162 6.97 3.75 -5.24
CA LEU A 162 5.81 2.98 -5.71
C LEU A 162 4.98 3.79 -6.70
N LEU A 163 4.96 3.35 -7.95
CA LEU A 163 4.18 3.94 -9.03
C LEU A 163 3.08 2.97 -9.46
N THR A 164 1.82 3.39 -9.38
CA THR A 164 0.69 2.50 -9.65
C THR A 164 -0.35 3.13 -10.57
N PRO A 165 -1.12 2.33 -11.32
CA PRO A 165 -2.24 2.82 -12.12
C PRO A 165 -3.30 3.51 -11.25
N THR A 166 -3.83 4.64 -11.71
CA THR A 166 -4.90 5.36 -10.99
C THR A 166 -6.15 4.51 -10.80
N GLY A 167 -6.46 3.65 -11.78
CA GLY A 167 -7.64 2.77 -11.76
C GLY A 167 -7.50 1.52 -10.87
N GLN A 168 -6.34 1.30 -10.22
CA GLN A 168 -6.07 0.10 -9.43
C GLN A 168 -5.70 0.45 -7.97
N PRO A 169 -6.61 1.00 -7.17
CA PRO A 169 -6.30 1.43 -5.80
C PRO A 169 -5.88 0.27 -4.89
N ARG A 170 -6.39 -0.95 -5.11
CA ARG A 170 -6.03 -2.15 -4.34
C ARG A 170 -4.61 -2.61 -4.60
N VAL A 171 -4.16 -2.57 -5.85
CA VAL A 171 -2.76 -2.86 -6.21
C VAL A 171 -1.83 -1.93 -5.44
N HIS A 172 -2.19 -0.66 -5.37
CA HIS A 172 -1.44 0.33 -4.61
C HIS A 172 -1.35 -0.02 -3.11
N GLN A 173 -2.50 -0.27 -2.48
CA GLN A 173 -2.58 -0.60 -1.05
C GLN A 173 -1.85 -1.91 -0.73
N ARG A 174 -2.02 -2.95 -1.57
CA ARG A 174 -1.38 -4.24 -1.37
C ARG A 174 0.14 -4.14 -1.46
N LEU A 175 0.68 -3.46 -2.47
CA LEU A 175 2.12 -3.27 -2.58
C LEU A 175 2.69 -2.44 -1.42
N GLN A 176 1.98 -1.42 -0.96
CA GLN A 176 2.37 -0.68 0.25
C GLN A 176 2.43 -1.60 1.47
N ALA A 177 1.40 -2.44 1.65
CA ALA A 177 1.35 -3.38 2.77
C ALA A 177 2.49 -4.41 2.70
N VAL A 178 2.71 -5.03 1.53
CA VAL A 178 3.80 -6.00 1.33
C VAL A 178 5.16 -5.38 1.64
N ILE A 179 5.44 -4.19 1.10
CA ILE A 179 6.70 -3.50 1.36
C ILE A 179 6.85 -3.17 2.86
N ALA A 180 5.79 -2.66 3.49
CA ALA A 180 5.82 -2.33 4.91
C ALA A 180 6.08 -3.58 5.77
N THR A 181 5.37 -4.68 5.51
CA THR A 181 5.54 -5.97 6.22
C THR A 181 6.97 -6.50 6.06
N LEU A 182 7.49 -6.53 4.84
CA LEU A 182 8.87 -6.98 4.57
C LEU A 182 9.92 -6.18 5.36
N LEU A 183 9.69 -4.88 5.53
CA LEU A 183 10.66 -3.99 6.16
C LEU A 183 10.50 -3.90 7.69
N ASP A 184 9.33 -4.22 8.22
CA ASP A 184 9.02 -4.14 9.65
C ASP A 184 9.21 -5.48 10.38
N GLU A 185 8.72 -6.57 9.81
CA GLU A 185 8.76 -7.89 10.44
C GLU A 185 10.15 -8.53 10.48
N SER A 186 11.05 -8.10 9.61
CA SER A 186 12.42 -8.64 9.55
C SER A 186 13.47 -7.53 9.71
N GLU A 187 14.22 -7.58 10.80
CA GLU A 187 15.41 -6.70 10.94
C GLU A 187 16.51 -7.05 9.92
N PHE A 188 16.48 -8.27 9.37
CA PHE A 188 17.50 -8.76 8.43
C PHE A 188 17.31 -8.23 7.02
N ILE A 189 16.07 -8.04 6.55
CA ILE A 189 15.82 -7.60 5.16
C ILE A 189 16.37 -6.20 4.91
N PRO A 190 16.07 -5.15 5.73
CA PRO A 190 16.64 -3.83 5.54
C PRO A 190 18.17 -3.84 5.56
N GLU A 191 18.81 -4.59 6.45
CA GLU A 191 20.26 -4.66 6.55
C GLU A 191 20.88 -5.34 5.32
N ARG A 192 20.30 -6.45 4.84
CA ARG A 192 20.74 -7.11 3.61
C ARG A 192 20.59 -6.21 2.39
N LEU A 193 19.50 -5.45 2.28
CA LEU A 193 19.29 -4.49 1.19
C LEU A 193 20.32 -3.36 1.22
N ARG A 194 20.72 -2.92 2.41
CA ARG A 194 21.75 -1.88 2.58
C ARG A 194 23.13 -2.36 2.18
N THR A 195 23.43 -3.64 2.34
CA THR A 195 24.74 -4.25 2.05
C THR A 195 24.82 -4.97 0.71
N ALA A 196 23.69 -5.14 0.01
CA ALA A 196 23.63 -5.81 -1.28
C ALA A 196 24.60 -5.21 -2.30
N SER A 197 25.32 -6.07 -3.02
CA SER A 197 26.36 -5.69 -3.96
C SER A 197 25.84 -5.46 -5.39
N SER A 198 24.64 -5.96 -5.71
CA SER A 198 24.07 -5.89 -7.05
C SER A 198 22.54 -5.77 -7.03
N ALA A 199 21.98 -5.31 -8.15
CA ALA A 199 20.53 -5.27 -8.36
C ALA A 199 19.91 -6.66 -8.29
N SER A 200 20.56 -7.67 -8.86
CA SER A 200 20.09 -9.06 -8.81
C SER A 200 19.98 -9.58 -7.36
N GLU A 201 20.94 -9.24 -6.50
CA GLU A 201 20.91 -9.60 -5.09
C GLU A 201 19.76 -8.93 -4.35
N VAL A 202 19.48 -7.65 -4.63
CA VAL A 202 18.31 -6.94 -4.08
C VAL A 202 17.02 -7.62 -4.48
N LEU A 203 16.88 -7.99 -5.76
CA LEU A 203 15.69 -8.70 -6.25
C LEU A 203 15.51 -10.06 -5.58
N GLU A 204 16.59 -10.80 -5.36
CA GLU A 204 16.56 -12.10 -4.69
C GLU A 204 16.13 -11.96 -3.22
N ILE A 205 16.69 -10.97 -2.51
CA ILE A 205 16.31 -10.67 -1.12
C ILE A 205 14.81 -10.36 -1.02
N LEU A 206 14.29 -9.51 -1.89
CA LEU A 206 12.88 -9.09 -1.86
C LEU A 206 11.94 -10.24 -2.25
N ARG A 207 12.27 -11.04 -3.27
CA ARG A 207 11.48 -12.21 -3.68
C ARG A 207 11.40 -13.26 -2.58
N THR A 208 12.56 -13.57 -1.98
CA THR A 208 12.61 -14.56 -0.90
C THR A 208 11.84 -14.07 0.33
N GLY A 209 11.97 -12.78 0.65
CA GLY A 209 11.22 -12.17 1.77
C GLY A 209 9.71 -12.19 1.53
N GLU A 210 9.25 -11.83 0.34
CA GLU A 210 7.82 -11.87 -0.01
C GLU A 210 7.25 -13.29 0.10
N GLN A 211 7.96 -14.31 -0.38
CA GLN A 211 7.53 -15.70 -0.25
C GLN A 211 7.38 -16.14 1.21
N ALA A 212 8.32 -15.74 2.06
CA ALA A 212 8.29 -16.10 3.47
C ALA A 212 7.16 -15.40 4.28
N THR A 213 6.59 -14.30 3.76
CA THR A 213 5.45 -13.61 4.39
C THR A 213 4.09 -14.15 3.92
N LEU A 214 4.07 -15.00 2.89
CA LEU A 214 2.85 -15.60 2.33
C LEU A 214 2.59 -17.02 2.87
N ASP A 215 3.59 -17.66 3.47
CA ASP A 215 3.54 -18.97 4.15
C ASP A 215 3.21 -18.79 5.65
#